data_892814d2becfcd951883718d294219c4
#
_entry.id   892814d2becfcd951883718d294219c4
#
_cell.length_a   1.000
_cell.length_b   1.000
_cell.length_c   1.000
_cell.angle_alpha   90.00
_cell.angle_beta   90.00
_cell.angle_gamma   90.00
#
_symmetry.space_group_name_H-M   'P 1'
#
loop_
_entity.id
_entity.type
_entity.pdbx_description
1 polymer ?
#
loop_
_entity_poly.entity_id
_entity_poly.type
_entity_poly.pdbx_seq_one_letter_code
_entity_poly.pdbx_strand_id
1 'polypeptide(L)'
;TETADRALERISRKENCYAALVFDKFSSALDPQKNHVVLVNPSDMGNLGTILRACLGFTLPDLAIIRPAADVFDPRVVRASMGALFSMRVALYDSFEEYRAQHPGHALYPFMLDGSLPLPQARKTAKAPYALVFGNEATGLPASFASLGQPVRIPQSDAIDSLNLSVAVSIAAYAFTQEA
;
A
#
# COMPACT_ATOMS: atom_id res chain seq x y z
N THR A 1 20.38 -24.45 25.55
CA THR A 1 20.06 -23.05 25.91
C THR A 1 21.12 -22.08 25.39
N GLU A 2 22.40 -22.24 25.72
CA GLU A 2 23.49 -21.36 25.23
C GLU A 2 23.61 -21.30 23.69
N THR A 3 23.30 -22.40 23.00
CA THR A 3 23.33 -22.48 21.53
C THR A 3 22.16 -21.70 20.89
N ALA A 4 21.00 -21.69 21.53
CA ALA A 4 19.84 -20.93 21.07
C ALA A 4 20.05 -19.42 21.23
N ASP A 5 20.61 -18.99 22.35
CA ASP A 5 20.87 -17.58 22.63
C ASP A 5 21.87 -17.00 21.62
N ARG A 6 22.96 -17.70 21.32
CA ARG A 6 23.93 -17.32 20.27
C ARG A 6 23.32 -17.27 18.86
N ALA A 7 22.39 -18.17 18.56
CA ALA A 7 21.68 -18.14 17.27
C ALA A 7 20.75 -16.94 17.18
N LEU A 8 20.01 -16.63 18.23
CA LEU A 8 19.13 -15.48 18.32
C LEU A 8 19.91 -14.17 18.23
N GLU A 9 21.05 -14.05 18.90
CA GLU A 9 21.95 -12.89 18.82
C GLU A 9 22.45 -12.63 17.38
N ARG A 10 22.70 -13.67 16.60
CA ARG A 10 23.13 -13.54 15.19
C ARG A 10 21.98 -13.10 14.25
N ILE A 11 20.76 -13.49 14.55
CA ILE A 11 19.57 -13.20 13.74
C ILE A 11 18.96 -11.87 14.12
N SER A 12 18.92 -11.58 15.42
CA SER A 12 18.34 -10.34 15.96
C SER A 12 19.37 -9.23 16.02
N ARG A 13 18.98 -8.05 15.51
CA ARG A 13 19.73 -6.80 15.72
C ARG A 13 19.30 -6.06 17.00
N LYS A 14 18.46 -6.68 17.83
CA LYS A 14 17.95 -6.12 19.07
C LYS A 14 18.57 -6.87 20.26
N GLU A 15 18.97 -6.15 21.27
CA GLU A 15 19.22 -6.69 22.59
C GLU A 15 17.92 -7.30 23.15
N ASN A 16 18.02 -8.39 23.88
CA ASN A 16 16.90 -9.08 24.51
C ASN A 16 15.88 -9.69 23.50
N CYS A 17 16.36 -10.36 22.46
CA CYS A 17 15.51 -11.15 21.58
C CYS A 17 15.37 -12.57 22.16
N TYR A 18 14.17 -12.92 22.63
CA TYR A 18 13.89 -14.21 23.27
C TYR A 18 13.23 -15.23 22.34
N ALA A 19 12.74 -14.77 21.17
CA ALA A 19 12.08 -15.64 20.17
C ALA A 19 12.26 -15.10 18.77
N ALA A 20 12.34 -15.99 17.79
CA ALA A 20 12.29 -15.69 16.37
C ALA A 20 11.26 -16.60 15.70
N LEU A 21 10.46 -16.02 14.80
CA LEU A 21 9.54 -16.76 13.95
C LEU A 21 10.11 -16.82 12.54
N VAL A 22 10.21 -18.01 11.99
CA VAL A 22 10.57 -18.24 10.59
C VAL A 22 9.31 -18.66 9.83
N PHE A 23 9.07 -18.04 8.69
CA PHE A 23 7.94 -18.36 7.81
C PHE A 23 8.38 -18.27 6.35
N ASP A 24 7.73 -19.01 5.48
CA ASP A 24 7.93 -18.93 4.04
C ASP A 24 7.28 -17.69 3.46
N LYS A 25 7.95 -17.03 2.50
CA LYS A 25 7.34 -15.94 1.75
C LYS A 25 6.16 -16.48 0.95
N PHE A 26 5.07 -15.75 0.97
CA PHE A 26 3.84 -16.11 0.29
C PHE A 26 3.42 -15.03 -0.72
N SER A 27 2.57 -15.40 -1.64
CA SER A 27 1.87 -14.49 -2.55
C SER A 27 0.40 -14.86 -2.54
N SER A 28 -0.45 -13.88 -2.64
CA SER A 28 -1.90 -14.08 -2.64
C SER A 28 -2.49 -13.47 -3.90
N ALA A 29 -3.40 -14.17 -4.56
CA ALA A 29 -4.22 -13.54 -5.59
C ALA A 29 -5.14 -12.50 -4.92
N LEU A 30 -5.29 -11.33 -5.56
CA LEU A 30 -6.25 -10.32 -5.13
C LEU A 30 -7.66 -10.74 -5.52
N ASP A 31 -8.64 -10.37 -4.73
CA ASP A 31 -10.05 -10.63 -5.02
C ASP A 31 -10.57 -9.63 -6.09
N PRO A 32 -10.93 -10.08 -7.28
CA PRO A 32 -11.34 -9.19 -8.37
C PRO A 32 -12.68 -8.47 -8.11
N GLN A 33 -13.40 -8.85 -7.07
CA GLN A 33 -14.67 -8.21 -6.69
C GLN A 33 -14.51 -7.23 -5.52
N LYS A 34 -13.32 -7.13 -4.94
CA LYS A 34 -13.03 -6.22 -3.83
C LYS A 34 -12.31 -4.95 -4.32
N ASN A 35 -12.32 -3.95 -3.48
CA ASN A 35 -11.57 -2.72 -3.73
C ASN A 35 -10.09 -2.95 -3.43
N HIS A 36 -9.21 -2.37 -4.24
CA HIS A 36 -7.77 -2.53 -4.12
C HIS A 36 -7.07 -1.23 -3.74
N VAL A 37 -5.96 -1.36 -3.06
CA VAL A 37 -4.93 -0.33 -3.00
C VAL A 37 -3.78 -0.77 -3.92
N VAL A 38 -3.28 0.13 -4.74
CA VAL A 38 -2.19 -0.13 -5.69
C VAL A 38 -1.05 0.84 -5.40
N LEU A 39 0.12 0.31 -5.11
CA LEU A 39 1.34 1.09 -4.89
C LEU A 39 2.27 0.89 -6.08
N VAL A 40 2.64 2.00 -6.74
CA VAL A 40 3.56 1.99 -7.87
C VAL A 40 4.94 2.39 -7.37
N ASN A 41 5.89 1.47 -7.43
CA ASN A 41 7.28 1.63 -7.03
C ASN A 41 7.48 2.12 -5.57
N PRO A 42 6.79 1.56 -4.55
CA PRO A 42 7.02 1.98 -3.16
C PRO A 42 8.42 1.59 -2.72
N SER A 43 9.18 2.53 -2.16
CA SER A 43 10.59 2.34 -1.84
C SER A 43 10.89 2.32 -0.33
N ASP A 44 10.08 3.00 0.48
CA ASP A 44 10.29 3.07 1.93
C ASP A 44 9.59 1.93 2.68
N MET A 45 10.36 1.16 3.43
CA MET A 45 9.89 -0.01 4.17
C MET A 45 8.99 0.35 5.36
N GLY A 46 9.23 1.51 5.97
CA GLY A 46 8.41 2.01 7.08
C GLY A 46 7.02 2.42 6.59
N ASN A 47 6.97 3.11 5.45
CA ASN A 47 5.72 3.45 4.78
C ASN A 47 4.95 2.20 4.39
N LEU A 48 5.63 1.24 3.74
CA LEU A 48 4.98 0.01 3.27
C LEU A 48 4.34 -0.78 4.43
N GLY A 49 5.06 -0.94 5.55
CA GLY A 49 4.50 -1.60 6.72
C GLY A 49 3.32 -0.83 7.35
N THR A 50 3.41 0.51 7.42
CA THR A 50 2.33 1.36 7.91
C THR A 50 1.10 1.30 7.00
N ILE A 51 1.31 1.27 5.68
CA ILE A 51 0.24 1.12 4.69
C ILE A 51 -0.50 -0.20 4.86
N LEU A 52 0.21 -1.32 5.00
CA LEU A 52 -0.40 -2.63 5.26
C LEU A 52 -1.33 -2.57 6.47
N ARG A 53 -0.86 -1.98 7.57
CA ARG A 53 -1.66 -1.82 8.78
C ARG A 53 -2.88 -0.93 8.57
N ALA A 54 -2.74 0.20 7.89
CA ALA A 54 -3.83 1.12 7.60
C ALA A 54 -4.89 0.49 6.69
N CYS A 55 -4.46 -0.17 5.61
CA CYS A 55 -5.36 -0.86 4.68
C CYS A 55 -6.19 -1.93 5.38
N LEU A 56 -5.56 -2.77 6.19
CA LEU A 56 -6.30 -3.78 6.98
C LEU A 56 -7.27 -3.12 7.95
N GLY A 57 -6.85 -2.06 8.63
CA GLY A 57 -7.68 -1.32 9.60
C GLY A 57 -8.90 -0.66 8.96
N PHE A 58 -8.81 -0.27 7.70
CA PHE A 58 -9.91 0.31 6.91
C PHE A 58 -10.59 -0.69 5.97
N THR A 59 -10.47 -1.99 6.22
CA THR A 59 -11.17 -3.04 5.45
C THR A 59 -10.84 -3.07 3.95
N LEU A 60 -9.62 -2.70 3.58
CA LEU A 60 -9.06 -2.81 2.23
C LEU A 60 -7.91 -3.84 2.22
N PRO A 61 -8.20 -5.14 2.35
CA PRO A 61 -7.18 -6.16 2.53
C PRO A 61 -6.43 -6.53 1.24
N ASP A 62 -6.77 -5.98 0.10
CA ASP A 62 -6.19 -6.28 -1.21
C ASP A 62 -5.18 -5.22 -1.62
N LEU A 63 -3.88 -5.56 -1.61
CA LEU A 63 -2.79 -4.68 -1.94
C LEU A 63 -2.00 -5.19 -3.15
N ALA A 64 -2.03 -4.42 -4.24
CA ALA A 64 -1.14 -4.60 -5.38
C ALA A 64 0.13 -3.77 -5.20
N ILE A 65 1.27 -4.35 -5.49
CA ILE A 65 2.57 -3.67 -5.48
C ILE A 65 3.20 -3.82 -6.87
N ILE A 66 3.43 -2.69 -7.53
CA ILE A 66 4.08 -2.64 -8.84
C ILE A 66 5.58 -2.42 -8.64
N ARG A 67 6.38 -3.29 -9.22
CA ARG A 67 7.85 -3.25 -9.15
C ARG A 67 8.45 -2.09 -9.99
N PRO A 68 9.69 -1.65 -9.65
CA PRO A 68 10.51 -2.07 -8.51
C PRO A 68 9.91 -1.59 -7.18
N ALA A 69 10.09 -2.36 -6.11
CA ALA A 69 9.49 -2.06 -4.81
C ALA A 69 10.37 -2.55 -3.66
N ALA A 70 10.18 -1.98 -2.48
CA ALA A 70 10.72 -2.54 -1.24
C ALA A 70 10.16 -3.96 -1.03
N ASP A 71 10.98 -4.85 -0.46
CA ASP A 71 10.55 -6.21 -0.15
C ASP A 71 9.52 -6.18 0.99
N VAL A 72 8.30 -6.60 0.70
CA VAL A 72 7.21 -6.66 1.67
C VAL A 72 7.51 -7.59 2.87
N PHE A 73 8.42 -8.54 2.67
CA PHE A 73 8.88 -9.46 3.71
C PHE A 73 10.17 -9.00 4.42
N ASP A 74 10.68 -7.81 4.10
CA ASP A 74 11.77 -7.23 4.89
C ASP A 74 11.36 -7.14 6.37
N PRO A 75 12.21 -7.55 7.33
CA PRO A 75 11.87 -7.50 8.76
C PRO A 75 11.39 -6.15 9.27
N ARG A 76 11.77 -5.04 8.61
CA ARG A 76 11.29 -3.69 8.94
C ARG A 76 9.84 -3.51 8.54
N VAL A 77 9.44 -3.99 7.35
CA VAL A 77 8.05 -3.97 6.88
C VAL A 77 7.17 -4.86 7.75
N VAL A 78 7.59 -6.11 7.98
CA VAL A 78 6.87 -7.07 8.83
C VAL A 78 6.60 -6.48 10.21
N ARG A 79 7.62 -5.87 10.81
CA ARG A 79 7.50 -5.23 12.13
C ARG A 79 6.56 -4.03 12.10
N ALA A 80 6.72 -3.13 11.12
CA ALA A 80 5.91 -1.92 10.99
C ALA A 80 4.44 -2.26 10.70
N SER A 81 4.17 -3.39 10.03
CA SER A 81 2.81 -3.86 9.75
C SER A 81 2.05 -4.33 11.00
N MET A 82 2.75 -4.55 12.13
CA MET A 82 2.15 -5.06 13.38
C MET A 82 1.29 -6.32 13.17
N GLY A 83 1.74 -7.21 12.28
CA GLY A 83 1.05 -8.46 11.93
C GLY A 83 0.01 -8.35 10.81
N ALA A 84 -0.33 -7.14 10.35
CA ALA A 84 -1.32 -6.95 9.29
C ALA A 84 -0.95 -7.71 8.00
N LEU A 85 0.35 -7.81 7.67
CA LEU A 85 0.83 -8.55 6.51
C LEU A 85 0.22 -9.95 6.39
N PHE A 86 0.06 -10.66 7.50
CA PHE A 86 -0.44 -12.04 7.52
C PHE A 86 -1.95 -12.17 7.33
N SER A 87 -2.66 -11.04 7.34
CA SER A 87 -4.11 -10.97 7.11
C SER A 87 -4.49 -10.25 5.82
N MET A 88 -3.48 -9.80 5.06
CA MET A 88 -3.66 -9.11 3.79
C MET A 88 -3.46 -10.08 2.61
N ARG A 89 -4.15 -9.81 1.52
CA ARG A 89 -3.80 -10.36 0.20
C ARG A 89 -2.85 -9.39 -0.49
N VAL A 90 -1.60 -9.81 -0.66
CA VAL A 90 -0.57 -9.00 -1.28
C VAL A 90 -0.09 -9.68 -2.55
N ALA A 91 -0.21 -8.98 -3.68
CA ALA A 91 0.29 -9.44 -4.98
C ALA A 91 1.31 -8.46 -5.55
N LEU A 92 2.35 -9.01 -6.17
CA LEU A 92 3.39 -8.25 -6.85
C LEU A 92 3.21 -8.37 -8.36
N TYR A 93 3.34 -7.25 -9.06
CA TYR A 93 3.23 -7.16 -10.51
C TYR A 93 4.49 -6.53 -11.08
N ASP A 94 4.91 -6.97 -12.26
CA ASP A 94 6.09 -6.42 -12.92
C ASP A 94 5.79 -5.07 -13.61
N SER A 95 4.50 -4.82 -13.93
CA SER A 95 4.04 -3.53 -14.46
C SER A 95 2.60 -3.22 -14.05
N PHE A 96 2.22 -1.95 -14.19
CA PHE A 96 0.83 -1.53 -13.95
C PHE A 96 -0.12 -2.09 -15.01
N GLU A 97 0.37 -2.28 -16.23
CA GLU A 97 -0.37 -2.89 -17.34
C GLU A 97 -0.73 -4.34 -17.02
N GLU A 98 0.19 -5.09 -16.41
CA GLU A 98 -0.08 -6.46 -15.95
C GLU A 98 -1.21 -6.49 -14.90
N TYR A 99 -1.11 -5.63 -13.88
CA TYR A 99 -2.19 -5.47 -12.90
C TYR A 99 -3.52 -5.14 -13.58
N ARG A 100 -3.52 -4.18 -14.49
CA ARG A 100 -4.70 -3.72 -15.22
C ARG A 100 -5.35 -4.82 -16.07
N ALA A 101 -4.53 -5.64 -16.72
CA ALA A 101 -4.98 -6.76 -17.53
C ALA A 101 -5.71 -7.84 -16.69
N GLN A 102 -5.26 -8.05 -15.45
CA GLN A 102 -5.88 -8.99 -14.52
C GLN A 102 -7.12 -8.42 -13.83
N HIS A 103 -7.22 -7.08 -13.70
CA HIS A 103 -8.31 -6.38 -13.02
C HIS A 103 -8.97 -5.29 -13.88
N PRO A 104 -9.48 -5.64 -15.07
CA PRO A 104 -9.99 -4.64 -16.03
C PRO A 104 -11.28 -3.95 -15.59
N GLY A 105 -12.02 -4.54 -14.64
CA GLY A 105 -13.29 -4.01 -14.14
C GLY A 105 -13.15 -2.92 -13.06
N HIS A 106 -11.96 -2.68 -12.53
CA HIS A 106 -11.77 -1.71 -11.47
C HIS A 106 -11.79 -0.27 -12.00
N ALA A 107 -12.60 0.59 -11.37
CA ALA A 107 -12.52 2.03 -11.57
C ALA A 107 -11.23 2.55 -10.93
N LEU A 108 -10.38 3.24 -11.70
CA LEU A 108 -9.08 3.71 -11.23
C LEU A 108 -9.16 5.13 -10.67
N TYR A 109 -8.59 5.31 -9.50
CA TYR A 109 -8.43 6.59 -8.81
C TYR A 109 -6.95 6.85 -8.54
N PRO A 110 -6.19 7.40 -9.51
CA PRO A 110 -4.80 7.81 -9.30
C PRO A 110 -4.74 9.02 -8.36
N PHE A 111 -3.97 8.90 -7.27
CA PHE A 111 -3.72 10.00 -6.34
C PHE A 111 -2.53 10.82 -6.81
N MET A 112 -2.82 12.07 -7.21
CA MET A 112 -1.85 12.99 -7.79
C MET A 112 -2.01 14.38 -7.17
N LEU A 113 -0.92 15.14 -7.05
CA LEU A 113 -0.93 16.50 -6.48
C LEU A 113 -1.79 17.47 -7.32
N ASP A 114 -1.74 17.32 -8.64
CA ASP A 114 -2.49 18.05 -9.65
C ASP A 114 -3.81 17.36 -10.04
N GLY A 115 -4.26 16.38 -9.26
CA GLY A 115 -5.50 15.65 -9.50
C GLY A 115 -6.70 16.58 -9.63
N SER A 116 -7.51 16.37 -10.66
CA SER A 116 -8.63 17.25 -11.01
C SER A 116 -9.80 17.17 -10.03
N LEU A 117 -9.96 16.00 -9.35
CA LEU A 117 -11.09 15.77 -8.46
C LEU A 117 -10.64 15.78 -6.98
N PRO A 118 -11.15 16.70 -6.15
CA PRO A 118 -10.89 16.65 -4.71
C PRO A 118 -11.44 15.38 -4.06
N LEU A 119 -10.68 14.81 -3.12
CA LEU A 119 -11.03 13.56 -2.42
C LEU A 119 -12.48 13.49 -1.90
N PRO A 120 -13.06 14.55 -1.26
CA PRO A 120 -14.44 14.47 -0.79
C PRO A 120 -15.48 14.30 -1.91
N GLN A 121 -15.15 14.77 -3.12
CA GLN A 121 -16.00 14.59 -4.30
C GLN A 121 -15.79 13.22 -4.95
N ALA A 122 -14.54 12.76 -5.04
CA ALA A 122 -14.20 11.45 -5.57
C ALA A 122 -14.92 10.33 -4.79
N ARG A 123 -14.94 10.43 -3.46
CA ARG A 123 -15.67 9.50 -2.60
C ARG A 123 -17.16 9.39 -2.96
N LYS A 124 -17.83 10.52 -3.17
CA LYS A 124 -19.28 10.55 -3.44
C LYS A 124 -19.66 9.90 -4.77
N THR A 125 -18.75 9.87 -5.72
CA THR A 125 -18.97 9.35 -7.07
C THR A 125 -18.24 8.02 -7.32
N ALA A 126 -17.59 7.47 -6.30
CA ALA A 126 -16.82 6.25 -6.42
C ALA A 126 -17.70 5.06 -6.83
N LYS A 127 -17.20 4.25 -7.76
CA LYS A 127 -17.85 3.03 -8.27
C LYS A 127 -16.99 1.83 -7.90
N ALA A 128 -17.56 0.92 -7.14
CA ALA A 128 -16.92 -0.36 -6.83
C ALA A 128 -17.10 -1.38 -7.98
N PRO A 129 -16.16 -2.31 -8.18
CA PRO A 129 -14.87 -2.34 -7.50
C PRO A 129 -13.96 -1.19 -7.99
N TYR A 130 -13.13 -0.65 -7.09
CA TYR A 130 -12.20 0.41 -7.42
C TYR A 130 -10.77 0.08 -6.98
N ALA A 131 -9.81 0.79 -7.58
CA ALA A 131 -8.41 0.77 -7.20
C ALA A 131 -7.92 2.18 -6.87
N LEU A 132 -7.44 2.37 -5.65
CA LEU A 132 -6.77 3.58 -5.19
C LEU A 132 -5.30 3.47 -5.52
N VAL A 133 -4.81 4.26 -6.48
CA VAL A 133 -3.47 4.12 -7.04
C VAL A 133 -2.56 5.23 -6.52
N PHE A 134 -1.42 4.85 -5.93
CA PHE A 134 -0.44 5.77 -5.36
C PHE A 134 0.93 5.52 -5.98
N GLY A 135 1.70 6.59 -6.13
CA GLY A 135 3.06 6.55 -6.68
C GLY A 135 4.15 6.41 -5.63
N ASN A 136 5.38 6.47 -6.11
CA ASN A 136 6.59 6.51 -5.31
C ASN A 136 6.64 7.75 -4.41
N GLU A 137 7.27 7.63 -3.24
CA GLU A 137 7.37 8.68 -2.23
C GLU A 137 8.06 9.97 -2.75
N ALA A 138 9.04 9.83 -3.63
CA ALA A 138 9.83 10.95 -4.14
C ALA A 138 9.30 11.51 -5.45
N THR A 139 8.81 10.65 -6.36
CA THR A 139 8.45 11.03 -7.73
C THR A 139 6.95 11.07 -7.99
N GLY A 140 6.13 10.52 -7.10
CA GLY A 140 4.70 10.38 -7.31
C GLY A 140 4.36 9.40 -8.44
N LEU A 141 3.17 9.55 -9.00
CA LEU A 141 2.74 8.84 -10.22
C LEU A 141 3.21 9.60 -11.47
N PRO A 142 3.63 8.90 -12.54
CA PRO A 142 3.84 9.51 -13.84
C PRO A 142 2.58 10.23 -14.34
N ALA A 143 2.74 11.34 -15.06
CA ALA A 143 1.63 12.15 -15.57
C ALA A 143 0.63 11.34 -16.46
N SER A 144 1.11 10.27 -17.09
CA SER A 144 0.27 9.37 -17.89
C SER A 144 -0.87 8.72 -17.09
N PHE A 145 -0.72 8.58 -15.76
CA PHE A 145 -1.78 8.02 -14.91
C PHE A 145 -3.04 8.91 -14.87
N ALA A 146 -2.93 10.21 -15.13
CA ALA A 146 -4.08 11.10 -15.20
C ALA A 146 -5.11 10.69 -16.26
N SER A 147 -4.69 10.03 -17.33
CA SER A 147 -5.56 9.54 -18.41
C SER A 147 -6.10 8.12 -18.19
N LEU A 148 -5.60 7.40 -17.18
CA LEU A 148 -6.00 6.00 -16.94
C LEU A 148 -7.27 5.86 -16.11
N GLY A 149 -7.67 6.91 -15.40
CA GLY A 149 -8.83 6.88 -14.52
C GLY A 149 -9.27 8.29 -14.12
N GLN A 150 -9.86 8.41 -12.94
CA GLN A 150 -10.24 9.71 -12.36
C GLN A 150 -9.13 10.18 -11.41
N PRO A 151 -8.29 11.16 -11.81
CA PRO A 151 -7.21 11.65 -10.93
C PRO A 151 -7.77 12.40 -9.73
N VAL A 152 -7.33 11.99 -8.55
CA VAL A 152 -7.78 12.52 -7.26
C VAL A 152 -6.66 13.28 -6.57
N ARG A 153 -7.01 14.40 -5.95
CA ARG A 153 -6.11 15.12 -5.04
C ARG A 153 -6.64 15.13 -3.62
N ILE A 154 -5.76 14.98 -2.65
CA ILE A 154 -6.05 15.24 -1.25
C ILE A 154 -5.86 16.74 -1.04
N PRO A 155 -6.92 17.51 -0.68
CA PRO A 155 -6.74 18.92 -0.37
C PRO A 155 -5.76 19.09 0.81
N GLN A 156 -4.72 19.87 0.60
CA GLN A 156 -3.68 20.15 1.60
C GLN A 156 -3.24 21.61 1.50
N SER A 157 -2.53 22.09 2.52
CA SER A 157 -1.96 23.45 2.53
C SER A 157 -0.79 23.55 1.55
N ASP A 158 -0.62 24.72 0.94
CA ASP A 158 0.54 25.04 0.09
C ASP A 158 1.85 25.23 0.90
N ALA A 159 1.78 25.12 2.22
CA ALA A 159 2.96 25.20 3.09
C ALA A 159 3.86 23.95 3.04
N ILE A 160 3.40 22.87 2.38
CA ILE A 160 4.14 21.63 2.18
C ILE A 160 4.03 21.15 0.74
N ASP A 161 5.07 20.53 0.21
CA ASP A 161 5.08 20.04 -1.17
C ASP A 161 4.17 18.81 -1.33
N SER A 162 4.19 17.87 -0.37
CA SER A 162 3.39 16.65 -0.41
C SER A 162 3.21 16.04 0.97
N LEU A 163 2.19 15.19 1.10
CA LEU A 163 2.01 14.31 2.26
C LEU A 163 2.91 13.07 2.15
N ASN A 164 3.34 12.56 3.29
CA ASN A 164 3.95 11.24 3.35
C ASN A 164 3.01 10.18 2.73
N LEU A 165 3.57 9.22 1.97
CA LEU A 165 2.78 8.21 1.25
C LEU A 165 1.84 7.44 2.18
N SER A 166 2.30 6.98 3.34
CA SER A 166 1.44 6.21 4.25
C SER A 166 0.30 7.05 4.84
N VAL A 167 0.52 8.35 5.01
CA VAL A 167 -0.52 9.31 5.44
C VAL A 167 -1.55 9.50 4.32
N ALA A 168 -1.10 9.71 3.08
CA ALA A 168 -1.99 9.89 1.93
C ALA A 168 -2.87 8.64 1.71
N VAL A 169 -2.27 7.44 1.75
CA VAL A 169 -3.01 6.18 1.66
C VAL A 169 -4.02 6.03 2.79
N SER A 170 -3.63 6.36 4.02
CA SER A 170 -4.53 6.25 5.18
C SER A 170 -5.74 7.18 5.08
N ILE A 171 -5.53 8.43 4.65
CA ILE A 171 -6.61 9.40 4.44
C ILE A 171 -7.56 8.93 3.34
N ALA A 172 -7.02 8.44 2.23
CA ALA A 172 -7.83 7.93 1.13
C ALA A 172 -8.60 6.67 1.52
N ALA A 173 -7.94 5.71 2.16
CA ALA A 173 -8.56 4.49 2.66
C ALA A 173 -9.72 4.82 3.61
N TYR A 174 -9.49 5.67 4.60
CA TYR A 174 -10.54 6.15 5.49
C TYR A 174 -11.70 6.77 4.71
N ALA A 175 -11.41 7.73 3.81
CA ALA A 175 -12.46 8.43 3.08
C ALA A 175 -13.31 7.50 2.21
N PHE A 176 -12.70 6.53 1.51
CA PHE A 176 -13.40 5.66 0.58
C PHE A 176 -14.15 4.50 1.26
N THR A 177 -13.84 4.18 2.51
CA THR A 177 -14.49 3.07 3.24
C THR A 177 -15.55 3.53 4.23
N GLN A 178 -15.68 4.85 4.50
CA GLN A 178 -16.78 5.34 5.32
C GLN A 178 -18.09 5.24 4.53
N GLU A 179 -19.16 4.83 5.21
CA GLU A 179 -20.52 4.91 4.67
C GLU A 179 -20.91 6.36 4.42
N ALA A 180 -21.65 6.61 3.35
CA ALA A 180 -22.09 7.93 2.95
C ALA A 180 -23.30 8.40 3.80
#